data_920b24f845742bd9f6d0a550d37db4b7
#
_entry.id   920b24f845742bd9f6d0a550d37db4b7
#
_cell.length_a   1.000
_cell.length_b   1.000
_cell.length_c   1.000
_cell.angle_alpha   90.00
_cell.angle_beta   90.00
_cell.angle_gamma   90.00
#
_symmetry.space_group_name_H-M   'P 1'
#
loop_
_entity.id
_entity.type
_entity.pdbx_description
1 polymer ?
#
loop_
_entity_poly.entity_id
_entity_poly.type
_entity_poly.pdbx_seq_one_letter_code
_entity_poly.pdbx_strand_id
1 'polypeptide(L)'
;KYNKLANTNKIVILNTPNTKGNRDDYSFGDEENIMMNSLLKYSDLMVTMFSTMQIEAALFDLPVVNYALREIADADYKSTRLDPQGVMKMPHVSRILQTGGVKAATTFEELYSHINDYLDNPALDSKGRKIIEENFVGDFMGNGSEKTADYIHSLLYT
;
A
#
# COMPACT_ATOMS: atom_id res chain seq x y z
N LYS A 1 18.67 15.10 -0.30
CA LYS A 1 18.94 14.27 0.91
C LYS A 1 19.01 12.78 0.53
N TYR A 2 18.15 12.28 -0.40
CA TYR A 2 18.08 10.87 -0.79
C TYR A 2 19.15 10.42 -1.78
N ASN A 3 19.70 11.33 -2.62
CA ASN A 3 20.73 10.97 -3.62
C ASN A 3 22.04 10.40 -3.03
N LYS A 4 22.32 10.65 -1.74
CA LYS A 4 23.47 10.04 -1.06
C LYS A 4 23.27 8.55 -0.76
N LEU A 5 22.02 8.08 -0.62
CA LEU A 5 21.68 6.68 -0.37
C LEU A 5 21.75 5.85 -1.65
N ALA A 6 21.42 6.45 -2.79
CA ALA A 6 21.45 5.77 -4.10
C ALA A 6 22.85 5.29 -4.52
N ASN A 7 23.92 5.89 -3.96
CA ASN A 7 25.31 5.51 -4.27
C ASN A 7 25.77 4.20 -3.58
N THR A 8 24.92 3.51 -2.83
CA THR A 8 25.31 2.31 -2.08
C THR A 8 25.13 1.00 -2.87
N ASN A 9 24.65 1.04 -4.11
CA ASN A 9 24.23 -0.13 -4.92
C ASN A 9 23.14 -1.02 -4.27
N LYS A 10 22.62 -0.60 -3.10
CA LYS A 10 21.58 -1.31 -2.35
C LYS A 10 20.23 -0.58 -2.37
N ILE A 11 20.23 0.69 -2.79
CA ILE A 11 19.02 1.53 -2.83
C ILE A 11 18.85 2.07 -4.23
N VAL A 12 17.73 1.79 -4.84
CA VAL A 12 17.30 2.36 -6.12
C VAL A 12 16.19 3.38 -5.83
N ILE A 13 16.37 4.62 -6.29
CA ILE A 13 15.34 5.65 -6.21
C ILE A 13 14.66 5.71 -7.56
N LEU A 14 13.39 5.33 -7.59
CA LEU A 14 12.56 5.46 -8.78
C LEU A 14 11.87 6.83 -8.73
N ASN A 15 12.13 7.65 -9.74
CA ASN A 15 11.48 8.94 -9.90
C ASN A 15 10.36 8.78 -10.94
N THR A 16 9.15 9.20 -10.60
CA THR A 16 8.09 9.34 -11.59
C THR A 16 8.41 10.54 -12.50
N PRO A 17 8.36 10.40 -13.84
CA PRO A 17 8.84 11.42 -14.78
C PRO A 17 8.06 12.74 -14.73
N ASN A 18 6.83 12.77 -14.23
CA ASN A 18 5.87 13.85 -14.42
C ASN A 18 5.44 14.60 -13.16
N THR A 19 6.38 14.96 -12.27
CA THR A 19 6.05 15.83 -11.12
C THR A 19 5.98 17.33 -11.45
N LYS A 20 5.94 17.73 -12.71
CA LYS A 20 5.89 19.15 -13.12
C LYS A 20 4.48 19.67 -13.45
N GLY A 21 3.45 18.82 -13.37
CA GLY A 21 2.05 19.21 -13.59
C GLY A 21 1.31 19.55 -12.29
N ASN A 22 0.17 20.23 -12.42
CA ASN A 22 -0.78 20.40 -11.34
C ASN A 22 -1.22 19.02 -10.79
N ARG A 23 -1.60 18.95 -9.52
CA ARG A 23 -2.10 17.72 -8.88
C ARG A 23 -3.21 17.01 -9.65
N ASP A 24 -3.93 17.74 -10.50
CA ASP A 24 -5.07 17.27 -11.29
C ASP A 24 -4.66 16.55 -12.58
N ASP A 25 -3.38 16.65 -12.99
CA ASP A 25 -2.84 16.03 -14.21
C ASP A 25 -2.12 14.70 -13.95
N TYR A 26 -2.32 14.11 -12.76
CA TYR A 26 -1.61 12.88 -12.36
C TYR A 26 -2.32 11.66 -12.97
N SER A 27 -1.93 11.29 -14.18
CA SER A 27 -2.29 10.01 -14.80
C SER A 27 -1.05 9.12 -14.87
N PHE A 28 -1.13 7.93 -14.33
CA PHE A 28 -0.13 6.89 -14.59
C PHE A 28 -0.28 6.44 -16.04
N GLY A 29 0.81 6.50 -16.81
CA GLY A 29 0.88 5.85 -18.10
C GLY A 29 1.04 4.33 -18.00
N ASP A 30 1.00 3.65 -19.13
CA ASP A 30 1.16 2.19 -19.17
C ASP A 30 2.52 1.74 -18.60
N GLU A 31 3.58 2.50 -18.85
CA GLU A 31 4.92 2.19 -18.35
C GLU A 31 5.01 2.27 -16.83
N GLU A 32 4.43 3.30 -16.21
CA GLU A 32 4.37 3.43 -14.76
C GLU A 32 3.53 2.31 -14.14
N ASN A 33 2.39 1.96 -14.75
CA ASN A 33 1.55 0.86 -14.29
C ASN A 33 2.28 -0.49 -14.37
N ILE A 34 2.99 -0.76 -15.48
CA ILE A 34 3.81 -1.97 -15.63
C ILE A 34 4.91 -2.00 -14.58
N MET A 35 5.59 -0.88 -14.34
CA MET A 35 6.63 -0.78 -13.33
C MET A 35 6.07 -1.06 -11.92
N MET A 36 4.95 -0.42 -11.54
CA MET A 36 4.34 -0.61 -10.23
C MET A 36 3.88 -2.06 -10.01
N ASN A 37 3.19 -2.64 -11.00
CA ASN A 37 2.77 -4.03 -10.93
C ASN A 37 3.97 -4.99 -10.86
N SER A 38 5.06 -4.68 -11.56
CA SER A 38 6.30 -5.47 -11.48
C SER A 38 6.93 -5.38 -10.10
N LEU A 39 6.97 -4.20 -9.48
CA LEU A 39 7.45 -4.04 -8.11
C LEU A 39 6.61 -4.86 -7.13
N LEU A 40 5.27 -4.77 -7.21
CA LEU A 40 4.39 -5.55 -6.34
C LEU A 40 4.56 -7.07 -6.54
N LYS A 41 4.77 -7.50 -7.78
CA LYS A 41 4.88 -8.93 -8.11
C LYS A 41 6.21 -9.56 -7.71
N TYR A 42 7.30 -8.80 -7.79
CA TYR A 42 8.66 -9.35 -7.67
C TYR A 42 9.41 -8.88 -6.41
N SER A 43 8.78 -8.09 -5.54
CA SER A 43 9.33 -7.76 -4.23
C SER A 43 9.05 -8.85 -3.22
N ASP A 44 9.90 -8.97 -2.20
CA ASP A 44 9.73 -9.90 -1.09
C ASP A 44 8.74 -9.36 -0.04
N LEU A 45 8.69 -8.03 0.12
CA LEU A 45 7.74 -7.35 0.99
C LEU A 45 7.61 -5.86 0.62
N MET A 46 6.53 -5.24 1.06
CA MET A 46 6.30 -3.79 0.97
C MET A 46 6.28 -3.17 2.36
N VAL A 47 6.99 -2.05 2.51
CA VAL A 47 6.92 -1.19 3.71
C VAL A 47 6.25 0.12 3.32
N THR A 48 5.16 0.49 3.98
CA THR A 48 4.39 1.68 3.63
C THR A 48 3.71 2.30 4.86
N MET A 49 3.10 3.47 4.68
CA MET A 49 2.32 4.15 5.71
C MET A 49 0.84 4.16 5.31
N PHE A 50 0.13 3.06 5.55
CA PHE A 50 -1.33 2.90 5.34
C PHE A 50 -1.83 3.36 3.96
N SER A 51 -1.09 3.05 2.91
CA SER A 51 -1.49 3.33 1.53
C SER A 51 -2.55 2.32 1.04
N THR A 52 -3.42 2.73 0.12
CA THR A 52 -4.32 1.82 -0.61
C THR A 52 -3.56 0.75 -1.41
N MET A 53 -2.29 0.99 -1.75
CA MET A 53 -1.42 -0.01 -2.37
C MET A 53 -1.30 -1.32 -1.59
N GLN A 54 -1.63 -1.35 -0.29
CA GLN A 54 -1.68 -2.60 0.46
C GLN A 54 -2.79 -3.54 -0.03
N ILE A 55 -3.86 -3.01 -0.64
CA ILE A 55 -4.90 -3.82 -1.30
C ILE A 55 -4.34 -4.41 -2.59
N GLU A 56 -3.63 -3.60 -3.38
CA GLU A 56 -2.97 -4.05 -4.61
C GLU A 56 -1.87 -5.09 -4.28
N ALA A 57 -1.10 -4.87 -3.22
CA ALA A 57 -0.11 -5.85 -2.75
C ALA A 57 -0.75 -7.21 -2.39
N ALA A 58 -1.94 -7.21 -1.79
CA ALA A 58 -2.65 -8.44 -1.45
C ALA A 58 -3.03 -9.26 -2.69
N LEU A 59 -3.27 -8.63 -3.86
CA LEU A 59 -3.52 -9.34 -5.13
C LEU A 59 -2.32 -10.16 -5.61
N PHE A 60 -1.11 -9.79 -5.17
CA PHE A 60 0.13 -10.51 -5.48
C PHE A 60 0.60 -11.39 -4.31
N ASP A 61 -0.22 -11.55 -3.27
CA ASP A 61 0.12 -12.20 -2.00
C ASP A 61 1.41 -11.61 -1.38
N LEU A 62 1.70 -10.32 -1.65
CA LEU A 62 2.88 -9.62 -1.17
C LEU A 62 2.69 -9.20 0.30
N PRO A 63 3.59 -9.61 1.22
CA PRO A 63 3.56 -9.16 2.60
C PRO A 63 3.70 -7.65 2.73
N VAL A 64 2.96 -7.05 3.66
CA VAL A 64 2.98 -5.61 3.90
C VAL A 64 3.20 -5.31 5.38
N VAL A 65 4.18 -4.45 5.66
CA VAL A 65 4.38 -3.85 6.97
C VAL A 65 4.04 -2.36 6.89
N ASN A 66 2.99 -1.96 7.59
CA ASN A 66 2.65 -0.55 7.77
C ASN A 66 3.43 0.01 8.96
N TYR A 67 3.93 1.23 8.85
CA TYR A 67 4.57 1.90 9.97
C TYR A 67 3.80 3.16 10.40
N ALA A 68 3.71 3.35 11.73
CA ALA A 68 3.11 4.50 12.40
C ALA A 68 4.04 4.93 13.54
N LEU A 69 5.31 5.17 13.22
CA LEU A 69 6.37 5.40 14.19
C LEU A 69 6.19 6.74 14.88
N ARG A 70 6.12 6.74 16.22
CA ARG A 70 5.97 7.93 17.05
C ARG A 70 7.17 8.85 16.97
N GLU A 71 8.37 8.29 16.89
CA GLU A 71 9.64 9.02 16.87
C GLU A 71 9.80 9.89 15.62
N ILE A 72 9.17 9.48 14.50
CA ILE A 72 9.13 10.29 13.28
C ILE A 72 8.07 11.41 13.42
N ALA A 73 6.96 11.12 14.12
CA ALA A 73 5.86 12.07 14.29
C ALA A 73 6.25 13.30 15.11
N ASP A 74 7.15 13.18 16.08
CA ASP A 74 7.53 14.29 16.97
C ASP A 74 8.41 15.35 16.31
N ALA A 75 9.13 15.02 15.25
CA ALA A 75 10.11 15.95 14.65
C ALA A 75 9.49 16.88 13.58
N ASP A 76 8.65 16.34 12.68
CA ASP A 76 8.16 17.08 11.51
C ASP A 76 6.62 17.10 11.35
N TYR A 77 5.89 16.26 12.10
CA TYR A 77 4.45 16.05 11.92
C TYR A 77 3.57 17.04 12.68
N LYS A 78 4.13 17.94 13.51
CA LYS A 78 3.35 19.00 14.18
C LYS A 78 2.62 19.94 13.20
N SER A 79 2.99 19.91 11.91
CA SER A 79 2.38 20.69 10.85
C SER A 79 1.36 19.89 10.00
N THR A 80 1.31 18.57 10.08
CA THR A 80 0.39 17.72 9.33
C THR A 80 -0.67 17.14 10.24
N ARG A 81 -1.94 17.30 9.87
CA ARG A 81 -3.13 16.88 10.62
C ARG A 81 -3.28 15.36 10.79
N LEU A 82 -2.27 14.57 10.49
CA LEU A 82 -2.34 13.11 10.49
C LEU A 82 -1.45 12.56 11.61
N ASP A 83 -2.04 12.34 12.78
CA ASP A 83 -1.45 11.45 13.79
C ASP A 83 -1.35 10.04 13.20
N PRO A 84 -0.13 9.46 13.04
CA PRO A 84 0.02 8.13 12.47
C PRO A 84 -0.80 7.05 13.18
N GLN A 85 -0.98 7.17 14.49
CA GLN A 85 -1.83 6.25 15.26
C GLN A 85 -3.33 6.52 15.08
N GLY A 86 -3.71 7.78 14.85
CA GLY A 86 -5.07 8.14 14.49
C GLY A 86 -5.47 7.54 13.13
N VAL A 87 -4.52 7.45 12.19
CA VAL A 87 -4.76 6.83 10.89
C VAL A 87 -5.14 5.34 11.02
N MET A 88 -4.55 4.60 11.97
CA MET A 88 -4.90 3.20 12.22
C MET A 88 -6.37 3.01 12.64
N LYS A 89 -6.98 4.04 13.22
CA LYS A 89 -8.38 4.01 13.67
C LYS A 89 -9.37 4.41 12.57
N MET A 90 -8.89 4.91 11.42
CA MET A 90 -9.76 5.25 10.30
C MET A 90 -10.47 3.98 9.80
N PRO A 91 -11.79 4.03 9.49
CA PRO A 91 -12.57 2.83 9.17
C PRO A 91 -11.98 1.97 8.06
N HIS A 92 -11.47 2.57 6.98
CA HIS A 92 -10.88 1.87 5.87
C HIS A 92 -9.55 1.18 6.23
N VAL A 93 -8.72 1.81 7.09
CA VAL A 93 -7.46 1.22 7.57
C VAL A 93 -7.73 0.11 8.59
N SER A 94 -8.59 0.40 9.57
CA SER A 94 -8.98 -0.56 10.62
C SER A 94 -9.55 -1.85 10.02
N ARG A 95 -10.40 -1.75 8.99
CA ARG A 95 -10.96 -2.93 8.30
C ARG A 95 -9.88 -3.80 7.66
N ILE A 96 -8.85 -3.21 7.06
CA ILE A 96 -7.73 -3.96 6.49
C ILE A 96 -6.90 -4.61 7.59
N LEU A 97 -6.57 -3.87 8.66
CA LEU A 97 -5.81 -4.42 9.79
C LEU A 97 -6.53 -5.60 10.46
N GLN A 98 -7.87 -5.54 10.57
CA GLN A 98 -8.68 -6.63 11.15
C GLN A 98 -8.65 -7.92 10.35
N THR A 99 -8.28 -7.91 9.08
CA THR A 99 -8.11 -9.14 8.30
C THR A 99 -6.91 -9.97 8.75
N GLY A 100 -5.96 -9.36 9.45
CA GLY A 100 -4.67 -9.98 9.78
C GLY A 100 -3.75 -10.19 8.58
N GLY A 101 -4.05 -9.62 7.41
CA GLY A 101 -3.25 -9.77 6.18
C GLY A 101 -2.08 -8.80 6.06
N VAL A 102 -2.01 -7.82 6.95
CA VAL A 102 -0.93 -6.83 7.01
C VAL A 102 -0.50 -6.61 8.45
N LYS A 103 0.76 -6.30 8.68
CA LYS A 103 1.28 -5.92 9.99
C LYS A 103 1.38 -4.41 10.14
N ALA A 104 1.27 -3.91 11.37
CA ALA A 104 1.46 -2.51 11.71
C ALA A 104 2.50 -2.38 12.82
N ALA A 105 3.47 -1.50 12.63
CA ALA A 105 4.54 -1.22 13.58
C ALA A 105 4.41 0.22 14.11
N THR A 106 4.49 0.37 15.42
CA THR A 106 4.46 1.66 16.12
C THR A 106 5.83 2.05 16.68
N THR A 107 6.77 1.12 16.71
CA THR A 107 8.17 1.31 17.10
C THR A 107 9.12 0.74 16.04
N PHE A 108 10.39 1.14 16.09
CA PHE A 108 11.41 0.57 15.18
C PHE A 108 11.65 -0.92 15.45
N GLU A 109 11.57 -1.36 16.71
CA GLU A 109 11.72 -2.77 17.09
C GLU A 109 10.62 -3.62 16.43
N GLU A 110 9.36 -3.18 16.52
CA GLU A 110 8.24 -3.85 15.86
C GLU A 110 8.43 -3.87 14.33
N LEU A 111 8.88 -2.76 13.74
CA LEU A 111 9.12 -2.66 12.30
C LEU A 111 10.17 -3.69 11.86
N TYR A 112 11.31 -3.75 12.54
CA TYR A 112 12.38 -4.70 12.25
C TYR A 112 11.93 -6.15 12.45
N SER A 113 11.21 -6.44 13.54
CA SER A 113 10.69 -7.78 13.81
C SER A 113 9.75 -8.22 12.68
N HIS A 114 8.79 -7.39 12.31
CA HIS A 114 7.80 -7.73 11.27
C HIS A 114 8.43 -7.89 9.88
N ILE A 115 9.45 -7.09 9.54
CA ILE A 115 10.21 -7.24 8.29
C ILE A 115 10.90 -8.60 8.28
N ASN A 116 11.62 -8.96 9.34
CA ASN A 116 12.31 -10.24 9.42
C ASN A 116 11.35 -11.43 9.40
N ASP A 117 10.23 -11.36 10.14
CA ASP A 117 9.20 -12.40 10.13
C ASP A 117 8.73 -12.72 8.71
N TYR A 118 8.49 -11.70 7.88
CA TYR A 118 8.03 -11.88 6.50
C TYR A 118 9.15 -12.30 5.56
N LEU A 119 10.39 -11.86 5.76
CA LEU A 119 11.54 -12.32 4.97
C LEU A 119 11.85 -13.80 5.26
N ASP A 120 11.69 -14.23 6.52
CA ASP A 120 11.89 -15.63 6.91
C ASP A 120 10.71 -16.53 6.49
N ASN A 121 9.49 -16.00 6.49
CA ASN A 121 8.29 -16.73 6.09
C ASN A 121 7.32 -15.84 5.29
N PRO A 122 7.48 -15.70 3.97
CA PRO A 122 6.60 -14.88 3.13
C PRO A 122 5.13 -15.34 3.13
N ALA A 123 4.86 -16.62 3.43
CA ALA A 123 3.50 -17.15 3.52
C ALA A 123 2.77 -16.78 4.83
N LEU A 124 3.48 -16.21 5.80
CA LEU A 124 2.86 -15.71 7.03
C LEU A 124 1.76 -14.71 6.68
N ASP A 125 0.60 -14.85 7.33
CA ASP A 125 -0.57 -13.99 7.14
C ASP A 125 -1.22 -14.03 5.72
N SER A 126 -0.85 -14.98 4.84
CA SER A 126 -1.41 -15.13 3.49
C SER A 126 -2.94 -15.29 3.51
N LYS A 127 -3.50 -15.98 4.51
CA LYS A 127 -4.96 -16.08 4.67
C LYS A 127 -5.62 -14.72 4.90
N GLY A 128 -5.00 -13.85 5.65
CA GLY A 128 -5.47 -12.49 5.88
C GLY A 128 -5.39 -11.64 4.60
N ARG A 129 -4.34 -11.80 3.77
CA ARG A 129 -4.22 -11.15 2.47
C ARG A 129 -5.30 -11.62 1.51
N LYS A 130 -5.67 -12.91 1.54
CA LYS A 130 -6.80 -13.41 0.76
C LYS A 130 -8.13 -12.78 1.18
N ILE A 131 -8.35 -12.55 2.48
CA ILE A 131 -9.52 -11.83 2.99
C ILE A 131 -9.53 -10.38 2.49
N ILE A 132 -8.36 -9.71 2.38
CA ILE A 132 -8.28 -8.37 1.79
C ILE A 132 -8.73 -8.41 0.34
N GLU A 133 -8.20 -9.33 -0.47
CA GLU A 133 -8.60 -9.52 -1.87
C GLU A 133 -10.12 -9.69 -1.99
N GLU A 134 -10.71 -10.62 -1.24
CA GLU A 134 -12.13 -10.93 -1.28
C GLU A 134 -13.02 -9.75 -0.86
N ASN A 135 -12.63 -9.03 0.19
CA ASN A 135 -13.45 -7.96 0.77
C ASN A 135 -13.33 -6.61 0.04
N PHE A 136 -12.20 -6.34 -0.62
CA PHE A 136 -11.94 -5.03 -1.22
C PHE A 136 -11.87 -5.05 -2.75
N VAL A 137 -11.66 -6.21 -3.35
CA VAL A 137 -11.62 -6.39 -4.80
C VAL A 137 -12.73 -7.32 -5.27
N GLY A 138 -12.92 -8.46 -4.60
CA GLY A 138 -13.97 -9.44 -4.91
C GLY A 138 -13.89 -9.93 -6.34
N ASP A 139 -15.06 -10.14 -6.97
CA ASP A 139 -15.18 -10.65 -8.34
C ASP A 139 -14.98 -9.57 -9.43
N PHE A 140 -14.41 -8.42 -9.08
CA PHE A 140 -14.25 -7.29 -10.02
C PHE A 140 -12.91 -7.29 -10.75
N MET A 141 -12.06 -8.29 -10.54
CA MET A 141 -10.76 -8.39 -11.18
C MET A 141 -10.87 -8.36 -12.71
N GLY A 142 -10.25 -7.34 -13.33
CA GLY A 142 -10.23 -7.17 -14.78
C GLY A 142 -11.51 -6.64 -15.43
N ASN A 143 -12.65 -6.60 -14.73
CA ASN A 143 -13.94 -6.15 -15.26
C ASN A 143 -14.65 -5.09 -14.38
N GLY A 144 -13.93 -4.44 -13.48
CA GLY A 144 -14.49 -3.45 -12.55
C GLY A 144 -15.19 -2.29 -13.26
N SER A 145 -14.63 -1.77 -14.34
CA SER A 145 -15.22 -0.66 -15.11
C SER A 145 -16.54 -1.06 -15.76
N GLU A 146 -16.62 -2.26 -16.38
CA GLU A 146 -17.82 -2.79 -17.00
C GLU A 146 -18.94 -2.98 -15.96
N LYS A 147 -18.65 -3.67 -14.88
CA LYS A 147 -19.63 -3.88 -13.78
C LYS A 147 -20.09 -2.56 -13.15
N THR A 148 -19.20 -1.57 -13.02
CA THR A 148 -19.58 -0.24 -12.52
C THR A 148 -20.52 0.46 -13.50
N ALA A 149 -20.23 0.41 -14.80
CA ALA A 149 -21.11 0.96 -15.82
C ALA A 149 -22.49 0.29 -15.83
N ASP A 150 -22.53 -1.04 -15.76
CA ASP A 150 -23.77 -1.82 -15.69
C ASP A 150 -24.61 -1.45 -14.44
N TYR A 151 -23.96 -1.30 -13.30
CA TYR A 151 -24.63 -0.88 -12.08
C TYR A 151 -25.22 0.52 -12.20
N ILE A 152 -24.45 1.49 -12.71
CA ILE A 152 -24.96 2.85 -12.95
C ILE A 152 -26.14 2.81 -13.92
N HIS A 153 -26.01 2.07 -15.02
CA HIS A 153 -27.09 1.90 -15.99
C HIS A 153 -28.37 1.33 -15.34
N SER A 154 -28.24 0.31 -14.50
CA SER A 154 -29.38 -0.27 -13.80
C SER A 154 -30.11 0.72 -12.88
N LEU A 155 -29.40 1.69 -12.31
CA LEU A 155 -30.02 2.72 -11.47
C LEU A 155 -30.77 3.81 -12.27
N LEU A 156 -30.38 4.02 -13.53
CA LEU A 156 -30.98 5.07 -14.38
C LEU A 156 -32.20 4.60 -15.16
N TYR A 157 -32.35 3.30 -15.36
CA TYR A 157 -33.38 2.70 -16.26
C TYR A 157 -34.28 1.69 -15.55
N THR A 158 -34.33 1.75 -14.22
CA THR A 158 -35.34 1.10 -13.38
C THR A 158 -36.45 2.09 -13.09
#